data_d7e42bb6cdb96c4a69ad2aaeb81490ed
#
_entry.id   d7e42bb6cdb96c4a69ad2aaeb81490ed
#
_cell.length_a   1.000
_cell.length_b   1.000
_cell.length_c   1.000
_cell.angle_alpha   90.00
_cell.angle_beta   90.00
_cell.angle_gamma   90.00
#
_symmetry.space_group_name_H-M   'P 1'
#
loop_
_entity.id
_entity.type
_entity.pdbx_description
1 polymer ?
#
loop_
_entity_poly.entity_id
_entity_poly.type
_entity_poly.pdbx_seq_one_letter_code
_entity_poly.pdbx_strand_id
1 'polypeptide(L)'
;SKVADNKIAEQERAITVMKEKTSDYQLVLNHNNMLEQQLEVLANQNEQLTQVQINNLLAMTVQFKTGSSVIAPHFALQLDQLVTLLNNQPQLALDLSGFADQRGDEQANLLLSKARVNAVQSYLIKHGVSHKRLSTQAFGEQQTLANSNTVEDNFFDRRVTLTTRSMNSVNGQTASN
;
A
#
# COMPACT_ATOMS: atom_id res chain seq x y z
N SER A 1 -33.06 -33.46 -62.82
CA SER A 1 -32.09 -33.31 -63.91
C SER A 1 -30.71 -33.26 -63.31
N LYS A 2 -29.71 -33.80 -64.01
CA LYS A 2 -28.30 -33.87 -63.54
C LYS A 2 -27.72 -32.52 -63.14
N VAL A 3 -28.15 -31.42 -63.79
CA VAL A 3 -27.74 -30.04 -63.49
C VAL A 3 -28.38 -29.55 -62.19
N ALA A 4 -29.66 -29.89 -61.96
CA ALA A 4 -30.33 -29.53 -60.71
C ALA A 4 -29.77 -30.32 -59.49
N ASP A 5 -29.46 -31.59 -59.71
CA ASP A 5 -28.86 -32.44 -58.65
C ASP A 5 -27.49 -31.99 -58.25
N ASN A 6 -26.64 -31.60 -59.21
CA ASN A 6 -25.31 -31.01 -58.95
C ASN A 6 -25.41 -29.69 -58.20
N LYS A 7 -26.38 -28.85 -58.54
CA LYS A 7 -26.59 -27.57 -57.89
C LYS A 7 -27.02 -27.74 -56.42
N ILE A 8 -27.90 -28.72 -56.17
CA ILE A 8 -28.34 -29.07 -54.81
C ILE A 8 -27.14 -29.57 -53.97
N ALA A 9 -26.34 -30.49 -54.53
CA ALA A 9 -25.16 -31.02 -53.86
C ALA A 9 -24.12 -29.92 -53.53
N GLU A 10 -23.93 -28.94 -54.43
CA GLU A 10 -23.08 -27.81 -54.21
C GLU A 10 -23.60 -26.89 -53.09
N GLN A 11 -24.88 -26.61 -53.05
CA GLN A 11 -25.54 -25.82 -52.02
C GLN A 11 -25.47 -26.54 -50.66
N GLU A 12 -25.64 -27.87 -50.60
CA GLU A 12 -25.52 -28.63 -49.37
C GLU A 12 -24.10 -28.60 -48.79
N ARG A 13 -23.07 -28.70 -49.66
CA ARG A 13 -21.66 -28.52 -49.26
C ARG A 13 -21.38 -27.14 -48.69
N ALA A 14 -21.92 -26.08 -49.36
CA ALA A 14 -21.78 -24.70 -48.89
C ALA A 14 -22.43 -24.51 -47.50
N ILE A 15 -23.60 -25.07 -47.30
CA ILE A 15 -24.31 -25.05 -46.01
C ILE A 15 -23.46 -25.75 -44.91
N THR A 16 -22.89 -26.92 -45.20
CA THR A 16 -22.05 -27.65 -44.27
C THR A 16 -20.81 -26.84 -43.87
N VAL A 17 -20.11 -26.22 -44.83
CA VAL A 17 -18.98 -25.35 -44.59
C VAL A 17 -19.37 -24.14 -43.73
N MET A 18 -20.50 -23.51 -44.01
CA MET A 18 -21.01 -22.40 -43.19
C MET A 18 -21.33 -22.81 -41.76
N LYS A 19 -21.91 -23.97 -41.57
CA LYS A 19 -22.22 -24.53 -40.22
C LYS A 19 -20.94 -24.78 -39.42
N GLU A 20 -19.90 -25.32 -40.07
CA GLU A 20 -18.60 -25.54 -39.44
C GLU A 20 -17.93 -24.23 -39.03
N LYS A 21 -17.93 -23.24 -39.92
CA LYS A 21 -17.37 -21.90 -39.62
C LYS A 21 -18.14 -21.19 -38.50
N THR A 22 -19.47 -21.32 -38.46
CA THR A 22 -20.32 -20.77 -37.41
C THR A 22 -19.99 -21.44 -36.07
N SER A 23 -19.79 -22.75 -36.06
CA SER A 23 -19.40 -23.49 -34.86
C SER A 23 -18.02 -23.06 -34.36
N ASP A 24 -17.03 -22.93 -35.26
CA ASP A 24 -15.69 -22.44 -34.94
C ASP A 24 -15.73 -21.00 -34.38
N TYR A 25 -16.52 -20.14 -35.00
CA TYR A 25 -16.73 -18.77 -34.53
C TYR A 25 -17.33 -18.74 -33.12
N GLN A 26 -18.30 -19.60 -32.85
CA GLN A 26 -18.92 -19.71 -31.53
C GLN A 26 -17.92 -20.18 -30.46
N LEU A 27 -17.06 -21.14 -30.79
CA LEU A 27 -15.98 -21.58 -29.91
C LEU A 27 -15.00 -20.45 -29.57
N VAL A 28 -14.61 -19.66 -30.57
CA VAL A 28 -13.75 -18.49 -30.38
C VAL A 28 -14.41 -17.45 -29.47
N LEU A 29 -15.70 -17.15 -29.70
CA LEU A 29 -16.45 -16.25 -28.83
C LEU A 29 -16.49 -16.72 -27.38
N ASN A 30 -16.78 -18.01 -27.16
CA ASN A 30 -16.82 -18.60 -25.83
C ASN A 30 -15.47 -18.52 -25.14
N HIS A 31 -14.38 -18.78 -25.88
CA HIS A 31 -13.02 -18.67 -25.37
C HIS A 31 -12.66 -17.23 -25.00
N ASN A 32 -13.01 -16.26 -25.84
CA ASN A 32 -12.79 -14.86 -25.56
C ASN A 32 -13.57 -14.38 -24.33
N ASN A 33 -14.81 -14.78 -24.16
CA ASN A 33 -15.61 -14.48 -22.98
C ASN A 33 -14.99 -15.06 -21.70
N MET A 34 -14.46 -16.28 -21.76
CA MET A 34 -13.72 -16.88 -20.63
C MET A 34 -12.47 -16.08 -20.29
N LEU A 35 -11.68 -15.66 -21.30
CA LEU A 35 -10.49 -14.84 -21.09
C LEU A 35 -10.83 -13.50 -20.46
N GLU A 36 -11.88 -12.82 -20.90
CA GLU A 36 -12.35 -11.58 -20.31
C GLU A 36 -12.73 -11.74 -18.84
N GLN A 37 -13.44 -12.82 -18.50
CA GLN A 37 -13.79 -13.14 -17.11
C GLN A 37 -12.54 -13.41 -16.26
N GLN A 38 -11.56 -14.13 -16.78
CA GLN A 38 -10.29 -14.40 -16.08
C GLN A 38 -9.49 -13.10 -15.84
N LEU A 39 -9.45 -12.20 -16.83
CA LEU A 39 -8.81 -10.89 -16.69
C LEU A 39 -9.48 -10.03 -15.62
N GLU A 40 -10.81 -10.03 -15.56
CA GLU A 40 -11.57 -9.30 -14.53
C GLU A 40 -11.27 -9.84 -13.12
N VAL A 41 -11.23 -11.16 -12.95
CA VAL A 41 -10.87 -11.79 -11.66
C VAL A 41 -9.45 -11.41 -11.24
N LEU A 42 -8.48 -11.48 -12.17
CA LEU A 42 -7.09 -11.10 -11.90
C LEU A 42 -6.94 -9.62 -11.56
N ALA A 43 -7.65 -8.74 -12.27
CA ALA A 43 -7.67 -7.30 -11.98
C ALA A 43 -8.20 -7.02 -10.57
N ASN A 44 -9.30 -7.66 -10.17
CA ASN A 44 -9.88 -7.52 -8.84
C ASN A 44 -8.95 -8.04 -7.74
N GLN A 45 -8.26 -9.17 -7.97
CA GLN A 45 -7.27 -9.71 -7.03
C GLN A 45 -6.07 -8.77 -6.87
N ASN A 46 -5.56 -8.21 -7.95
CA ASN A 46 -4.46 -7.24 -7.91
C ASN A 46 -4.87 -5.97 -7.17
N GLU A 47 -6.08 -5.48 -7.38
CA GLU A 47 -6.60 -4.30 -6.69
C GLU A 47 -6.72 -4.53 -5.18
N GLN A 48 -7.21 -5.70 -4.75
CA GLN A 48 -7.28 -6.06 -3.33
C GLN A 48 -5.90 -6.18 -2.68
N LEU A 49 -4.93 -6.83 -3.34
CA LEU A 49 -3.55 -6.94 -2.85
C LEU A 49 -2.89 -5.56 -2.72
N THR A 50 -3.07 -4.70 -3.70
CA THR A 50 -2.56 -3.32 -3.67
C THR A 50 -3.19 -2.54 -2.52
N GLN A 51 -4.49 -2.69 -2.26
CA GLN A 51 -5.18 -2.03 -1.15
C GLN A 51 -4.65 -2.50 0.21
N VAL A 52 -4.40 -3.80 0.39
CA VAL A 52 -3.78 -4.34 1.62
C VAL A 52 -2.37 -3.76 1.82
N GLN A 53 -1.56 -3.69 0.78
CA GLN A 53 -0.23 -3.08 0.84
C GLN A 53 -0.30 -1.60 1.21
N ILE A 54 -1.20 -0.84 0.61
CA ILE A 54 -1.43 0.57 0.93
C ILE A 54 -1.84 0.71 2.40
N ASN A 55 -2.78 -0.07 2.88
CA ASN A 55 -3.23 0.00 4.28
C ASN A 55 -2.09 -0.29 5.26
N ASN A 56 -1.20 -1.24 4.94
CA ASN A 56 -0.02 -1.52 5.75
C ASN A 56 0.98 -0.36 5.78
N LEU A 57 1.10 0.40 4.70
CA LEU A 57 1.95 1.58 4.64
C LEU A 57 1.31 2.81 5.31
N LEU A 58 -0.02 2.90 5.32
CA LEU A 58 -0.76 4.00 5.95
C LEU A 58 -0.63 4.03 7.48
N ALA A 59 -0.30 2.90 8.10
CA ALA A 59 -0.06 2.76 9.53
C ALA A 59 1.21 1.94 9.76
N MET A 60 2.37 2.55 9.53
CA MET A 60 3.67 1.90 9.59
C MET A 60 4.35 2.15 10.92
N THR A 61 5.12 1.18 11.39
CA THR A 61 5.99 1.33 12.57
C THR A 61 7.43 0.98 12.21
N VAL A 62 8.35 1.87 12.55
CA VAL A 62 9.79 1.63 12.47
C VAL A 62 10.32 1.33 13.86
N GLN A 63 10.94 0.18 14.03
CA GLN A 63 11.54 -0.24 15.29
C GLN A 63 13.06 -0.01 15.28
N PHE A 64 13.62 0.24 16.47
CA PHE A 64 15.03 0.54 16.64
C PHE A 64 15.67 -0.39 17.67
N LYS A 65 16.95 -0.64 17.51
CA LYS A 65 17.75 -1.31 18.51
C LYS A 65 17.90 -0.44 19.76
N THR A 66 18.16 -1.05 20.91
CA THR A 66 18.42 -0.34 22.17
C THR A 66 19.50 0.73 21.99
N GLY A 67 19.20 1.95 22.43
CA GLY A 67 20.12 3.09 22.35
C GLY A 67 20.42 3.60 20.95
N SER A 68 19.78 3.09 19.92
CA SER A 68 20.04 3.45 18.53
C SER A 68 18.89 4.24 17.90
N SER A 69 19.26 5.16 17.03
CA SER A 69 18.36 5.88 16.09
C SER A 69 18.67 5.55 14.62
N VAL A 70 19.40 4.47 14.36
CA VAL A 70 19.75 4.02 13.02
C VAL A 70 18.60 3.21 12.43
N ILE A 71 18.16 3.60 11.23
CA ILE A 71 17.10 2.89 10.49
C ILE A 71 17.69 1.63 9.87
N ALA A 72 17.16 0.46 10.25
CA ALA A 72 17.59 -0.81 9.67
C ALA A 72 17.19 -0.92 8.19
N PRO A 73 17.97 -1.65 7.35
CA PRO A 73 17.74 -1.72 5.91
C PRO A 73 16.34 -2.16 5.48
N HIS A 74 15.72 -3.10 6.19
CA HIS A 74 14.37 -3.56 5.87
C HIS A 74 13.30 -2.49 6.12
N PHE A 75 13.49 -1.63 7.12
CA PHE A 75 12.61 -0.47 7.32
C PHE A 75 12.87 0.62 6.28
N ALA A 76 14.11 0.81 5.85
CA ALA A 76 14.44 1.73 4.77
C ALA A 76 13.70 1.36 3.46
N LEU A 77 13.62 0.07 3.12
CA LEU A 77 12.84 -0.40 1.98
C LEU A 77 11.35 -0.09 2.11
N GLN A 78 10.78 -0.27 3.29
CA GLN A 78 9.37 0.08 3.56
C GLN A 78 9.14 1.59 3.47
N LEU A 79 10.08 2.41 3.97
CA LEU A 79 10.03 3.86 3.83
C LEU A 79 10.11 4.31 2.37
N ASP A 80 10.90 3.63 1.53
CA ASP A 80 10.95 3.90 0.09
C ASP A 80 9.59 3.65 -0.58
N GLN A 81 8.89 2.58 -0.20
CA GLN A 81 7.53 2.30 -0.68
C GLN A 81 6.54 3.37 -0.22
N LEU A 82 6.67 3.84 1.03
CA LEU A 82 5.85 4.93 1.55
C LEU A 82 6.09 6.24 0.79
N VAL A 83 7.35 6.56 0.46
CA VAL A 83 7.69 7.73 -0.38
C VAL A 83 6.98 7.66 -1.73
N THR A 84 7.01 6.51 -2.38
CA THR A 84 6.32 6.29 -3.66
C THR A 84 4.82 6.53 -3.52
N LEU A 85 4.19 6.00 -2.46
CA LEU A 85 2.78 6.21 -2.17
C LEU A 85 2.46 7.70 -1.97
N LEU A 86 3.26 8.41 -1.19
CA LEU A 86 3.06 9.84 -0.93
C LEU A 86 3.22 10.70 -2.19
N ASN A 87 4.15 10.33 -3.07
CA ASN A 87 4.33 11.02 -4.35
C ASN A 87 3.13 10.83 -5.27
N ASN A 88 2.45 9.69 -5.20
CA ASN A 88 1.24 9.41 -5.98
C ASN A 88 -0.04 9.95 -5.32
N GLN A 89 0.03 10.36 -4.06
CA GLN A 89 -1.09 10.85 -3.26
C GLN A 89 -0.78 12.21 -2.64
N PRO A 90 -0.81 13.31 -3.41
CA PRO A 90 -0.37 14.64 -2.94
C PRO A 90 -1.16 15.18 -1.75
N GLN A 91 -2.40 14.68 -1.54
CA GLN A 91 -3.28 15.10 -0.45
C GLN A 91 -2.93 14.46 0.91
N LEU A 92 -2.03 13.48 0.93
CA LEU A 92 -1.64 12.81 2.17
C LEU A 92 -0.48 13.53 2.85
N ALA A 93 -0.57 13.61 4.16
CA ALA A 93 0.50 14.01 5.07
C ALA A 93 0.79 12.89 6.08
N LEU A 94 1.91 12.95 6.74
CA LEU A 94 2.35 11.99 7.75
C LEU A 94 2.51 12.65 9.10
N ASP A 95 2.04 11.96 10.13
CA ASP A 95 2.35 12.22 11.52
C ASP A 95 3.36 11.18 12.03
N LEU A 96 4.51 11.66 12.48
CA LEU A 96 5.60 10.85 13.00
C LEU A 96 5.64 10.98 14.52
N SER A 97 5.51 9.88 15.23
CA SER A 97 5.54 9.86 16.70
C SER A 97 6.66 8.92 17.19
N GLY A 98 7.59 9.45 17.95
CA GLY A 98 8.74 8.71 18.47
C GLY A 98 8.57 8.33 19.92
N PHE A 99 9.02 7.11 20.25
CA PHE A 99 8.93 6.53 21.58
C PHE A 99 10.27 5.88 21.97
N ALA A 100 10.49 5.76 23.28
CA ALA A 100 11.59 5.01 23.85
C ALA A 100 11.07 4.06 24.93
N ASP A 101 11.85 3.04 25.29
CA ASP A 101 11.48 2.16 26.39
C ASP A 101 11.66 2.83 27.75
N GLN A 102 11.08 2.22 28.82
CA GLN A 102 11.08 2.78 30.18
C GLN A 102 12.43 2.62 30.91
N ARG A 103 13.43 2.00 30.30
CA ARG A 103 14.74 1.80 30.91
C ARG A 103 15.62 3.02 30.72
N GLY A 104 16.25 3.45 31.79
CA GLY A 104 17.20 4.54 31.79
C GLY A 104 16.61 5.87 32.26
N ASP A 105 17.31 6.94 31.91
CA ASP A 105 16.95 8.30 32.29
C ASP A 105 15.84 8.85 31.36
N GLU A 106 14.81 9.47 31.93
CA GLU A 106 13.67 10.03 31.20
C GLU A 106 14.10 11.06 30.15
N GLN A 107 15.04 11.94 30.50
CA GLN A 107 15.53 12.93 29.55
C GLN A 107 16.34 12.32 28.41
N ALA A 108 17.18 11.34 28.72
CA ALA A 108 17.91 10.58 27.71
C ALA A 108 16.96 9.84 26.76
N ASN A 109 15.88 9.26 27.26
CA ASN A 109 14.86 8.59 26.48
C ASN A 109 14.07 9.57 25.62
N LEU A 110 13.76 10.76 26.11
CA LEU A 110 13.14 11.81 25.31
C LEU A 110 14.07 12.24 24.16
N LEU A 111 15.34 12.46 24.40
CA LEU A 111 16.32 12.81 23.37
C LEU A 111 16.47 11.70 22.33
N LEU A 112 16.47 10.44 22.77
CA LEU A 112 16.54 9.29 21.87
C LEU A 112 15.29 9.18 20.98
N SER A 113 14.11 9.40 21.55
CA SER A 113 12.88 9.42 20.77
C SER A 113 12.86 10.54 19.74
N LYS A 114 13.38 11.72 20.07
CA LYS A 114 13.59 12.82 19.11
C LYS A 114 14.57 12.45 18.01
N ALA A 115 15.70 11.82 18.37
CA ALA A 115 16.68 11.38 17.38
C ALA A 115 16.10 10.35 16.41
N ARG A 116 15.25 9.45 16.87
CA ARG A 116 14.55 8.46 16.04
C ARG A 116 13.56 9.12 15.08
N VAL A 117 12.73 10.04 15.56
CA VAL A 117 11.81 10.80 14.70
C VAL A 117 12.59 11.61 13.67
N ASN A 118 13.67 12.27 14.07
CA ASN A 118 14.50 13.04 13.15
C ASN A 118 15.17 12.16 12.10
N ALA A 119 15.58 10.95 12.45
CA ALA A 119 16.15 10.00 11.50
C ALA A 119 15.12 9.60 10.42
N VAL A 120 13.90 9.28 10.80
CA VAL A 120 12.81 8.96 9.87
C VAL A 120 12.43 10.16 9.04
N GLN A 121 12.25 11.33 9.64
CA GLN A 121 11.93 12.57 8.94
C GLN A 121 13.01 12.93 7.90
N SER A 122 14.26 12.88 8.29
CA SER A 122 15.40 13.18 7.39
C SER A 122 15.46 12.21 6.23
N TYR A 123 15.21 10.94 6.48
CA TYR A 123 15.14 9.92 5.43
C TYR A 123 14.06 10.25 4.39
N LEU A 124 12.85 10.58 4.85
CA LEU A 124 11.73 10.91 3.99
C LEU A 124 11.99 12.18 3.16
N ILE A 125 12.54 13.22 3.79
CA ILE A 125 12.88 14.49 3.12
C ILE A 125 13.97 14.26 2.07
N LYS A 126 15.01 13.50 2.40
CA LYS A 126 16.09 13.16 1.48
C LYS A 126 15.61 12.41 0.25
N HIS A 127 14.53 11.62 0.39
CA HIS A 127 13.91 10.87 -0.70
C HIS A 127 12.76 11.61 -1.39
N GLY A 128 12.60 12.90 -1.15
CA GLY A 128 11.72 13.77 -1.92
C GLY A 128 10.37 14.11 -1.28
N VAL A 129 10.14 13.74 -0.03
CA VAL A 129 8.92 14.15 0.69
C VAL A 129 9.11 15.59 1.23
N SER A 130 8.14 16.46 0.95
CA SER A 130 8.19 17.84 1.43
C SER A 130 8.06 17.90 2.96
N HIS A 131 8.88 18.72 3.60
CA HIS A 131 8.81 18.99 5.05
C HIS A 131 7.40 19.41 5.50
N LYS A 132 6.66 20.15 4.66
CA LYS A 132 5.30 20.62 4.95
C LYS A 132 4.27 19.50 5.10
N ARG A 133 4.58 18.31 4.59
CA ARG A 133 3.73 17.13 4.68
C ARG A 133 4.02 16.27 5.91
N LEU A 134 5.01 16.62 6.71
CA LEU A 134 5.49 15.86 7.85
C LEU A 134 5.24 16.65 9.13
N SER A 135 4.58 16.01 10.10
CA SER A 135 4.41 16.49 11.46
C SER A 135 5.13 15.54 12.42
N THR A 136 5.89 16.07 13.37
CA THR A 136 6.72 15.26 14.26
C THR A 136 6.40 15.51 15.70
N GLN A 137 6.41 14.44 16.51
CA GLN A 137 6.26 14.50 17.95
C GLN A 137 7.12 13.41 18.60
N ALA A 138 7.75 13.72 19.73
CA ALA A 138 8.56 12.79 20.48
C ALA A 138 8.04 12.71 21.91
N PHE A 139 7.72 11.51 22.37
CA PHE A 139 7.11 11.25 23.67
C PHE A 139 8.09 10.67 24.70
N GLY A 140 9.27 10.24 24.28
CA GLY A 140 10.20 9.53 25.15
C GLY A 140 9.59 8.22 25.64
N GLU A 141 9.58 7.99 26.93
CA GLU A 141 8.94 6.84 27.57
C GLU A 141 7.45 7.04 27.86
N GLN A 142 6.92 8.24 27.60
CA GLN A 142 5.50 8.52 27.75
C GLN A 142 4.69 7.74 26.74
N GLN A 143 3.50 7.27 27.14
CA GLN A 143 2.62 6.46 26.29
C GLN A 143 3.25 5.14 25.82
N THR A 144 4.02 4.49 26.69
CA THR A 144 4.50 3.14 26.41
C THR A 144 3.32 2.16 26.28
N LEU A 145 3.47 1.17 25.40
CA LEU A 145 2.41 0.18 25.14
C LEU A 145 2.28 -0.83 26.29
N ALA A 146 3.28 -0.93 27.15
CA ALA A 146 3.35 -1.96 28.15
C ALA A 146 3.45 -1.39 29.57
N ASN A 147 2.64 -1.94 30.47
CA ASN A 147 2.74 -1.71 31.91
C ASN A 147 3.75 -2.63 32.60
N SER A 148 4.45 -3.47 31.85
CA SER A 148 5.42 -4.43 32.36
C SER A 148 6.81 -4.18 31.79
N ASN A 149 7.84 -4.36 32.60
CA ASN A 149 9.24 -4.15 32.23
C ASN A 149 9.87 -5.40 31.59
N THR A 150 9.11 -6.12 30.75
CA THR A 150 9.70 -7.26 30.03
C THR A 150 10.55 -6.77 28.84
N VAL A 151 11.54 -7.58 28.44
CA VAL A 151 12.41 -7.25 27.30
C VAL A 151 11.61 -7.09 26.01
N GLU A 152 10.55 -7.87 25.83
CA GLU A 152 9.66 -7.85 24.68
C GLU A 152 8.84 -6.56 24.62
N ASP A 153 8.27 -6.14 25.76
CA ASP A 153 7.50 -4.91 25.86
C ASP A 153 8.38 -3.69 25.58
N ASN A 154 9.59 -3.66 26.11
CA ASN A 154 10.56 -2.60 25.86
C ASN A 154 11.00 -2.55 24.39
N PHE A 155 11.04 -3.69 23.71
CA PHE A 155 11.30 -3.74 22.27
C PHE A 155 10.22 -3.02 21.46
N PHE A 156 8.95 -3.22 21.80
CA PHE A 156 7.84 -2.54 21.13
C PHE A 156 7.83 -1.03 21.39
N ASP A 157 8.33 -0.57 22.52
CA ASP A 157 8.39 0.85 22.85
C ASP A 157 9.50 1.61 22.10
N ARG A 158 10.53 0.92 21.58
CA ARG A 158 11.61 1.54 20.77
C ARG A 158 11.18 1.72 19.33
N ARG A 159 10.29 2.68 19.07
CA ARG A 159 9.65 2.81 17.79
C ARG A 159 9.41 4.26 17.37
N VAL A 160 9.21 4.44 16.06
CA VAL A 160 8.54 5.58 15.46
C VAL A 160 7.30 5.06 14.74
N THR A 161 6.14 5.58 15.09
CA THR A 161 4.89 5.30 14.37
C THR A 161 4.65 6.37 13.31
N LEU A 162 4.26 5.94 12.12
CA LEU A 162 3.91 6.79 11.01
C LEU A 162 2.44 6.56 10.68
N THR A 163 1.64 7.61 10.79
CA THR A 163 0.22 7.57 10.42
C THR A 163 -0.07 8.62 9.36
N THR A 164 -0.88 8.25 8.38
CA THR A 164 -1.29 9.17 7.33
C THR A 164 -2.54 9.93 7.73
N ARG A 165 -2.62 11.16 7.26
CA ARG A 165 -3.82 11.99 7.35
C ARG A 165 -4.05 12.73 6.05
N SER A 166 -5.30 13.12 5.77
CA SER A 166 -5.60 13.97 4.64
C SER A 166 -5.38 15.44 4.99
N MET A 167 -4.65 16.15 4.13
CA MET A 167 -4.43 17.60 4.30
C MET A 167 -5.70 18.43 4.15
N ASN A 168 -6.73 17.91 3.50
CA ASN A 168 -8.01 18.58 3.28
C ASN A 168 -8.93 18.59 4.51
N SER A 169 -8.60 17.84 5.57
CA SER A 169 -9.42 17.78 6.78
C SER A 169 -9.24 18.97 7.74
N VAL A 170 -8.29 19.85 7.48
CA VAL A 170 -7.99 21.01 8.34
C VAL A 170 -8.87 22.24 8.05
N ASN A 171 -9.55 22.28 6.91
CA ASN A 171 -10.37 23.41 6.49
C ASN A 171 -11.87 23.31 6.87
N GLY A 172 -12.26 22.35 7.71
CA GLY A 172 -13.66 22.08 8.05
C GLY A 172 -14.14 22.56 9.42
N GLN A 173 -13.33 23.28 10.21
CA GLN A 173 -13.70 23.71 11.55
C GLN A 173 -13.46 25.19 11.85
N THR A 174 -13.76 26.07 10.91
CA THR A 174 -13.90 27.51 11.26
C THR A 174 -15.06 28.13 10.48
N ALA A 175 -16.27 27.75 10.84
CA ALA A 175 -17.46 28.58 10.62
C ALA A 175 -18.63 28.08 11.46
N SER A 176 -18.67 28.44 12.72
CA SER A 176 -19.90 28.51 13.50
C SER A 176 -19.67 29.49 14.66
N ASN A 177 -19.96 30.70 14.38
CA ASN A 177 -20.46 31.66 15.32
C ASN A 177 -21.54 32.44 14.64
#